data_80657fccd4ae224c99d2562b85cff6ff
#
_entry.id   80657fccd4ae224c99d2562b85cff6ff
#
_cell.length_a   1.000
_cell.length_b   1.000
_cell.length_c   1.000
_cell.angle_alpha   90.00
_cell.angle_beta   90.00
_cell.angle_gamma   90.00
#
_symmetry.space_group_name_H-M   'P 1'
#
loop_
_entity.id
_entity.type
_entity.pdbx_description
1 polymer ?
#
loop_
_entity_poly.entity_id
_entity_poly.type
_entity_poly.pdbx_seq_one_letter_code
_entity_poly.pdbx_strand_id
1 'polypeptide(L)'
;MTQENLNKHLIISILLLIFVIGFFQFTNSDIMVQNYFYNFETKSWLIDKDEPILKFFLYDGLKKGLIIFGVFILILLIFFRKKEFVKEYKKGLIILLLSSIFVPTIVGSLKAITNTPCPCNIEHFGGEYPDIKVFDKYPEDFIQKSKAKCWPAGHASGGFALMALFFFFKNPRNQFFGLIGAITLGWS
;
A
#
# COMPACT_ATOMS: atom_id res chain seq x y z
N MET A 1 -0.03 -27.60 -0.12
CA MET A 1 -0.99 -26.95 0.80
C MET A 1 -2.35 -27.55 0.50
N THR A 2 -3.04 -28.12 1.47
CA THR A 2 -4.39 -28.68 1.28
C THR A 2 -5.41 -27.55 1.11
N GLN A 3 -6.54 -27.82 0.46
CA GLN A 3 -7.62 -26.83 0.28
C GLN A 3 -8.13 -26.32 1.65
N GLU A 4 -8.17 -27.18 2.63
CA GLU A 4 -8.55 -26.81 4.00
C GLU A 4 -7.60 -25.79 4.63
N ASN A 5 -6.28 -25.96 4.46
CA ASN A 5 -5.30 -24.99 4.95
C ASN A 5 -5.41 -23.65 4.22
N LEU A 6 -5.67 -23.66 2.92
CA LEU A 6 -5.88 -22.44 2.14
C LEU A 6 -7.10 -21.66 2.69
N ASN A 7 -8.21 -22.34 2.90
CA ASN A 7 -9.42 -21.74 3.45
C ASN A 7 -9.19 -21.15 4.85
N LYS A 8 -8.46 -21.86 5.73
CA LYS A 8 -8.09 -21.34 7.06
C LYS A 8 -7.27 -20.06 6.96
N HIS A 9 -6.25 -20.01 6.10
CA HIS A 9 -5.44 -18.80 5.91
C HIS A 9 -6.26 -17.64 5.35
N LEU A 10 -7.16 -17.88 4.42
CA LEU A 10 -8.05 -16.84 3.89
C LEU A 10 -8.97 -16.28 4.98
N ILE A 11 -9.61 -17.14 5.77
CA ILE A 11 -10.50 -16.72 6.86
C ILE A 11 -9.71 -15.90 7.90
N ILE A 12 -8.54 -16.37 8.33
CA ILE A 12 -7.70 -15.64 9.28
C ILE A 12 -7.30 -14.27 8.72
N SER A 13 -6.90 -14.20 7.45
CA SER A 13 -6.52 -12.94 6.81
C SER A 13 -7.69 -11.95 6.75
N ILE A 14 -8.89 -12.43 6.43
CA ILE A 14 -10.11 -11.59 6.41
C ILE A 14 -10.45 -11.10 7.82
N LEU A 15 -10.40 -11.98 8.83
CA LEU A 15 -10.68 -11.60 10.21
C LEU A 15 -9.68 -10.57 10.74
N LEU A 16 -8.39 -10.76 10.44
CA LEU A 16 -7.35 -9.78 10.79
C LEU A 16 -7.57 -8.43 10.10
N LEU A 17 -7.96 -8.43 8.82
CA LEU A 17 -8.27 -7.21 8.08
C LEU A 17 -9.46 -6.48 8.71
N ILE A 18 -10.55 -7.19 9.03
CA ILE A 18 -11.72 -6.62 9.69
C ILE A 18 -11.34 -6.06 11.07
N PHE A 19 -10.54 -6.80 11.83
CA PHE A 19 -10.05 -6.35 13.13
C PHE A 19 -9.24 -5.06 13.04
N VAL A 20 -8.28 -4.98 12.11
CA VAL A 20 -7.44 -3.80 11.92
C VAL A 20 -8.27 -2.59 11.49
N ILE A 21 -9.18 -2.76 10.53
CA ILE A 21 -10.07 -1.68 10.09
C ILE A 21 -10.96 -1.20 11.26
N GLY A 22 -11.55 -2.13 12.00
CA GLY A 22 -12.36 -1.81 13.17
C GLY A 22 -11.55 -1.12 14.26
N PHE A 23 -10.33 -1.59 14.55
CA PHE A 23 -9.45 -0.97 15.53
C PHE A 23 -9.20 0.52 15.21
N PHE A 24 -8.80 0.84 13.98
CA PHE A 24 -8.56 2.23 13.58
C PHE A 24 -9.85 3.05 13.43
N GLN A 25 -11.00 2.41 13.15
CA GLN A 25 -12.29 3.12 13.12
C GLN A 25 -12.72 3.59 14.51
N PHE A 26 -12.48 2.78 15.55
CA PHE A 26 -12.94 3.05 16.91
C PHE A 26 -11.88 3.63 17.85
N THR A 27 -10.64 3.81 17.38
CA THR A 27 -9.55 4.38 18.17
C THR A 27 -8.95 5.60 17.45
N ASN A 28 -8.21 6.43 18.19
CA ASN A 28 -7.42 7.54 17.65
C ASN A 28 -5.93 7.20 17.62
N SER A 29 -5.60 5.90 17.54
CA SER A 29 -4.21 5.44 17.56
C SER A 29 -3.40 5.95 16.38
N ASP A 30 -4.02 6.13 15.22
CA ASP A 30 -3.45 6.75 14.03
C ASP A 30 -3.04 8.21 14.29
N ILE A 31 -3.93 9.02 14.89
CA ILE A 31 -3.64 10.41 15.26
C ILE A 31 -2.55 10.47 16.34
N MET A 32 -2.61 9.59 17.34
CA MET A 32 -1.57 9.53 18.38
C MET A 32 -0.18 9.29 17.80
N VAL A 33 -0.04 8.37 16.86
CA VAL A 33 1.23 8.12 16.18
C VAL A 33 1.68 9.32 15.35
N GLN A 34 0.76 9.95 14.63
CA GLN A 34 1.06 11.12 13.78
C GLN A 34 1.49 12.34 14.59
N ASN A 35 0.98 12.52 15.82
CA ASN A 35 1.39 13.60 16.71
C ASN A 35 2.91 13.59 17.00
N TYR A 36 3.57 12.43 16.98
CA TYR A 36 5.04 12.34 17.14
C TYR A 36 5.82 12.89 15.94
N PHE A 37 5.19 12.96 14.77
CA PHE A 37 5.81 13.42 13.52
C PHE A 37 5.39 14.84 13.12
N TYR A 38 4.55 15.50 13.93
CA TYR A 38 4.09 16.86 13.70
C TYR A 38 4.55 17.79 14.82
N ASN A 39 5.19 18.89 14.46
CA ASN A 39 5.57 19.92 15.42
C ASN A 39 4.47 20.99 15.49
N PHE A 40 3.77 21.03 16.62
CA PHE A 40 2.67 21.96 16.85
C PHE A 40 3.11 23.42 17.04
N GLU A 41 4.36 23.66 17.46
CA GLU A 41 4.89 25.00 17.64
C GLU A 41 5.19 25.66 16.27
N THR A 42 5.85 24.90 15.40
CA THR A 42 6.22 25.39 14.05
C THR A 42 5.13 25.10 13.01
N LYS A 43 4.07 24.36 13.38
CA LYS A 43 3.00 23.89 12.48
C LYS A 43 3.55 23.17 11.24
N SER A 44 4.55 22.34 11.43
CA SER A 44 5.23 21.63 10.34
C SER A 44 5.43 20.15 10.64
N TRP A 45 5.46 19.37 9.59
CA TRP A 45 5.80 17.95 9.66
C TRP A 45 7.31 17.77 9.80
N LEU A 46 7.74 16.74 10.51
CA LEU A 46 9.15 16.39 10.67
C LEU A 46 9.83 16.14 9.32
N ILE A 47 9.07 15.58 8.37
CA ILE A 47 9.51 15.34 6.99
C ILE A 47 8.64 16.19 6.07
N ASP A 48 9.25 17.09 5.31
CA ASP A 48 8.54 17.86 4.31
C ASP A 48 8.23 16.97 3.09
N LYS A 49 6.94 16.84 2.78
CA LYS A 49 6.46 16.07 1.61
C LYS A 49 6.95 16.66 0.27
N ASP A 50 7.30 17.93 0.25
CA ASP A 50 7.71 18.65 -0.96
C ASP A 50 9.24 18.69 -1.13
N GLU A 51 9.99 18.06 -0.20
CA GLU A 51 11.44 17.93 -0.36
C GLU A 51 11.78 17.12 -1.62
N PRO A 52 12.51 17.71 -2.60
CA PRO A 52 12.69 17.11 -3.93
C PRO A 52 13.34 15.72 -3.91
N ILE A 53 14.28 15.49 -3.00
CA ILE A 53 15.01 14.23 -2.89
C ILE A 53 14.08 13.12 -2.37
N LEU A 54 13.34 13.37 -1.29
CA LEU A 54 12.41 12.40 -0.72
C LEU A 54 11.26 12.10 -1.67
N LYS A 55 10.71 13.14 -2.31
CA LYS A 55 9.66 12.99 -3.32
C LYS A 55 10.12 12.14 -4.50
N PHE A 56 11.36 12.37 -4.98
CA PHE A 56 11.91 11.58 -6.08
C PHE A 56 12.12 10.11 -5.69
N PHE A 57 12.72 9.83 -4.53
CA PHE A 57 13.04 8.45 -4.16
C PHE A 57 11.85 7.68 -3.61
N LEU A 58 11.08 8.26 -2.68
CA LEU A 58 10.02 7.54 -1.98
C LEU A 58 8.68 7.59 -2.72
N TYR A 59 8.41 8.64 -3.48
CA TYR A 59 7.14 8.80 -4.17
C TYR A 59 7.21 8.40 -5.65
N ASP A 60 7.93 9.16 -6.46
CA ASP A 60 7.96 8.97 -7.92
C ASP A 60 8.84 7.80 -8.33
N GLY A 61 10.00 7.63 -7.68
CA GLY A 61 10.96 6.59 -8.02
C GLY A 61 10.43 5.20 -7.74
N LEU A 62 9.85 4.99 -6.56
CA LEU A 62 9.26 3.70 -6.20
C LEU A 62 8.12 3.32 -7.16
N LYS A 63 7.21 4.26 -7.45
CA LYS A 63 6.10 4.04 -8.39
C LYS A 63 6.60 3.69 -9.79
N LYS A 64 7.53 4.47 -10.33
CA LYS A 64 8.12 4.22 -11.65
C LYS A 64 8.89 2.90 -11.68
N GLY A 65 9.66 2.62 -10.63
CA GLY A 65 10.38 1.35 -10.48
C GLY A 65 9.47 0.13 -10.52
N LEU A 66 8.35 0.17 -9.81
CA LEU A 66 7.37 -0.92 -9.82
C LEU A 66 6.71 -1.11 -11.19
N ILE A 67 6.41 -0.03 -11.90
CA ILE A 67 5.85 -0.11 -13.27
C ILE A 67 6.89 -0.74 -14.21
N ILE A 68 8.13 -0.27 -14.19
CA ILE A 68 9.23 -0.81 -15.01
C ILE A 68 9.42 -2.30 -14.71
N PHE A 69 9.42 -2.68 -13.43
CA PHE A 69 9.53 -4.06 -13.00
C PHE A 69 8.38 -4.94 -13.51
N GLY A 70 7.13 -4.47 -13.44
CA GLY A 70 5.97 -5.18 -13.97
C GLY A 70 6.05 -5.35 -15.49
N VAL A 71 6.44 -4.31 -16.22
CA VAL A 71 6.66 -4.36 -17.68
C VAL A 71 7.78 -5.34 -18.03
N PHE A 72 8.88 -5.35 -17.26
CA PHE A 72 9.97 -6.29 -17.45
C PHE A 72 9.51 -7.75 -17.28
N ILE A 73 8.73 -8.06 -16.25
CA ILE A 73 8.15 -9.40 -16.07
C ILE A 73 7.24 -9.78 -17.25
N LEU A 74 6.43 -8.85 -17.72
CA LEU A 74 5.57 -9.08 -18.87
C LEU A 74 6.38 -9.42 -20.13
N ILE A 75 7.44 -8.67 -20.39
CA ILE A 75 8.37 -8.94 -21.50
C ILE A 75 9.00 -10.32 -21.36
N LEU A 76 9.46 -10.70 -20.17
CA LEU A 76 10.01 -12.04 -19.92
C LEU A 76 8.99 -13.14 -20.24
N LEU A 77 7.75 -12.99 -19.81
CA LEU A 77 6.70 -13.98 -20.04
C LEU A 77 6.26 -14.10 -21.49
N ILE A 78 6.31 -13.02 -22.27
CA ILE A 78 5.90 -13.03 -23.70
C ILE A 78 7.05 -13.46 -24.59
N PHE A 79 8.18 -12.76 -24.53
CA PHE A 79 9.28 -12.94 -25.49
C PHE A 79 10.24 -14.06 -25.11
N PHE A 80 10.44 -14.28 -23.81
CA PHE A 80 11.42 -15.27 -23.31
C PHE A 80 10.75 -16.55 -22.78
N ARG A 81 9.47 -16.80 -23.10
CA ARG A 81 8.68 -17.96 -22.65
C ARG A 81 9.32 -19.33 -22.91
N LYS A 82 10.22 -19.42 -23.89
CA LYS A 82 10.93 -20.66 -24.26
C LYS A 82 12.20 -20.90 -23.45
N LYS A 83 12.73 -19.89 -22.74
CA LYS A 83 13.94 -20.00 -21.92
C LYS A 83 13.66 -20.86 -20.69
N GLU A 84 14.59 -21.72 -20.34
CA GLU A 84 14.46 -22.66 -19.21
C GLU A 84 14.16 -21.93 -17.90
N PHE A 85 14.85 -20.83 -17.59
CA PHE A 85 14.57 -20.00 -16.43
C PHE A 85 13.10 -19.55 -16.36
N VAL A 86 12.54 -19.05 -17.48
CA VAL A 86 11.15 -18.58 -17.49
C VAL A 86 10.16 -19.73 -17.33
N LYS A 87 10.45 -20.90 -17.92
CA LYS A 87 9.62 -22.09 -17.73
C LYS A 87 9.63 -22.55 -16.27
N GLU A 88 10.81 -22.56 -15.67
CA GLU A 88 11.04 -22.99 -14.29
C GLU A 88 10.31 -22.10 -13.28
N TYR A 89 10.34 -20.78 -13.47
CA TYR A 89 9.76 -19.78 -12.56
C TYR A 89 8.41 -19.23 -13.02
N LYS A 90 7.81 -19.81 -14.07
CA LYS A 90 6.60 -19.31 -14.73
C LYS A 90 5.46 -18.99 -13.77
N LYS A 91 5.15 -19.90 -12.85
CA LYS A 91 4.06 -19.70 -11.88
C LYS A 91 4.32 -18.49 -10.97
N GLY A 92 5.53 -18.38 -10.44
CA GLY A 92 5.92 -17.25 -9.60
C GLY A 92 5.91 -15.93 -10.35
N LEU A 93 6.39 -15.88 -11.60
CA LEU A 93 6.35 -14.70 -12.46
C LEU A 93 4.91 -14.25 -12.76
N ILE A 94 3.99 -15.18 -13.03
CA ILE A 94 2.57 -14.86 -13.26
C ILE A 94 1.94 -14.30 -11.97
N ILE A 95 2.15 -14.94 -10.83
CA ILE A 95 1.61 -14.46 -9.54
C ILE A 95 2.15 -13.05 -9.24
N LEU A 96 3.43 -12.82 -9.45
CA LEU A 96 4.08 -11.54 -9.21
C LEU A 96 3.53 -10.45 -10.14
N LEU A 97 3.34 -10.75 -11.42
CA LEU A 97 2.73 -9.83 -12.39
C LEU A 97 1.28 -9.49 -12.02
N LEU A 98 0.47 -10.51 -11.72
CA LEU A 98 -0.93 -10.30 -11.32
C LEU A 98 -1.02 -9.50 -10.02
N SER A 99 -0.19 -9.79 -9.02
CA SER A 99 -0.14 -9.02 -7.77
C SER A 99 0.23 -7.56 -8.04
N SER A 100 1.23 -7.31 -8.88
CA SER A 100 1.67 -5.95 -9.23
C SER A 100 0.60 -5.13 -9.97
N ILE A 101 -0.35 -5.76 -10.63
CA ILE A 101 -1.47 -5.10 -11.32
C ILE A 101 -2.69 -4.98 -10.40
N PHE A 102 -3.14 -6.10 -9.82
CA PHE A 102 -4.40 -6.12 -9.08
C PHE A 102 -4.34 -5.37 -7.76
N VAL A 103 -3.24 -5.51 -6.98
CA VAL A 103 -3.17 -4.88 -5.66
C VAL A 103 -3.24 -3.35 -5.76
N PRO A 104 -2.40 -2.65 -6.56
CA PRO A 104 -2.52 -1.20 -6.71
C PRO A 104 -3.84 -0.76 -7.35
N THR A 105 -4.41 -1.56 -8.26
CA THR A 105 -5.69 -1.23 -8.92
C THR A 105 -6.85 -1.28 -7.93
N ILE A 106 -6.94 -2.34 -7.12
CA ILE A 106 -7.97 -2.49 -6.09
C ILE A 106 -7.84 -1.38 -5.04
N VAL A 107 -6.63 -1.14 -4.54
CA VAL A 107 -6.37 -0.08 -3.56
C VAL A 107 -6.68 1.30 -4.14
N GLY A 108 -6.32 1.57 -5.40
CA GLY A 108 -6.66 2.81 -6.10
C GLY A 108 -8.16 3.02 -6.23
N SER A 109 -8.92 1.97 -6.52
CA SER A 109 -10.38 2.01 -6.60
C SER A 109 -11.02 2.28 -5.23
N LEU A 110 -10.56 1.59 -4.18
CA LEU A 110 -11.01 1.84 -2.82
C LEU A 110 -10.71 3.28 -2.37
N LYS A 111 -9.52 3.77 -2.67
CA LYS A 111 -9.10 5.14 -2.38
C LYS A 111 -10.00 6.20 -3.03
N ALA A 112 -10.54 5.91 -4.22
CA ALA A 112 -11.46 6.80 -4.89
C ALA A 112 -12.87 6.82 -4.26
N ILE A 113 -13.22 5.75 -3.52
CA ILE A 113 -14.55 5.59 -2.89
C ILE A 113 -14.58 6.17 -1.48
N THR A 114 -13.54 5.93 -0.67
CA THR A 114 -13.54 6.21 0.77
C THR A 114 -13.60 7.68 1.14
N ASN A 115 -13.12 8.59 0.28
CA ASN A 115 -13.16 10.04 0.51
C ASN A 115 -12.56 10.50 1.86
N THR A 116 -11.60 9.75 2.40
CA THR A 116 -10.95 10.05 3.68
C THR A 116 -9.82 11.06 3.48
N PRO A 117 -9.73 12.14 4.28
CA PRO A 117 -8.68 13.15 4.16
C PRO A 117 -7.31 12.61 4.58
N CYS A 118 -6.25 13.22 4.03
CA CYS A 118 -4.88 12.94 4.49
C CYS A 118 -4.62 13.66 5.82
N PRO A 119 -3.72 13.13 6.66
CA PRO A 119 -3.35 13.78 7.92
C PRO A 119 -2.95 15.24 7.76
N CYS A 120 -2.20 15.56 6.72
CA CYS A 120 -1.78 16.93 6.45
C CYS A 120 -2.94 17.87 6.03
N ASN A 121 -4.11 17.35 5.77
CA ASN A 121 -5.27 18.12 5.35
C ASN A 121 -6.32 18.27 6.46
N ILE A 122 -6.19 17.56 7.59
CA ILE A 122 -7.16 17.65 8.69
C ILE A 122 -6.84 18.83 9.61
N GLU A 123 -7.89 19.40 10.21
CA GLU A 123 -7.81 20.56 11.10
C GLU A 123 -6.85 20.35 12.26
N HIS A 124 -6.79 19.15 12.81
CA HIS A 124 -5.87 18.78 13.88
C HIS A 124 -4.40 19.10 13.56
N PHE A 125 -3.99 19.00 12.30
CA PHE A 125 -2.64 19.30 11.81
C PHE A 125 -2.58 20.57 10.95
N GLY A 126 -3.54 21.50 11.14
CA GLY A 126 -3.57 22.79 10.47
C GLY A 126 -4.13 22.77 9.04
N GLY A 127 -4.81 21.69 8.64
CA GLY A 127 -5.54 21.60 7.37
C GLY A 127 -6.94 22.21 7.44
N GLU A 128 -7.74 22.02 6.39
CA GLU A 128 -9.10 22.55 6.26
C GLU A 128 -10.20 21.49 6.40
N TYR A 129 -9.85 20.21 6.49
CA TYR A 129 -10.82 19.11 6.52
C TYR A 129 -11.08 18.66 7.97
N PRO A 130 -12.33 18.35 8.33
CA PRO A 130 -12.61 17.71 9.61
C PRO A 130 -11.96 16.34 9.70
N ASP A 131 -11.60 15.94 10.92
CA ASP A 131 -11.05 14.60 11.18
C ASP A 131 -12.19 13.58 11.14
N ILE A 132 -12.31 12.88 10.02
CA ILE A 132 -13.29 11.82 9.82
C ILE A 132 -12.60 10.48 9.59
N LYS A 133 -13.19 9.42 10.13
CA LYS A 133 -12.74 8.05 9.90
C LYS A 133 -13.30 7.51 8.57
N VAL A 134 -12.87 6.30 8.19
CA VAL A 134 -13.16 5.71 6.87
C VAL A 134 -14.66 5.55 6.59
N PHE A 135 -15.45 5.22 7.63
CA PHE A 135 -16.90 5.01 7.52
C PHE A 135 -17.74 6.21 7.97
N ASP A 136 -17.10 7.31 8.40
CA ASP A 136 -17.80 8.51 8.83
C ASP A 136 -18.20 9.35 7.62
N LYS A 137 -19.22 10.18 7.82
CA LYS A 137 -19.63 11.20 6.85
C LYS A 137 -19.12 12.56 7.28
N TYR A 138 -18.86 13.42 6.31
CA TYR A 138 -18.58 14.82 6.59
C TYR A 138 -19.77 15.48 7.27
N PRO A 139 -19.53 16.46 8.18
CA PRO A 139 -20.60 17.29 8.75
C PRO A 139 -21.43 17.96 7.65
N GLU A 140 -22.73 18.17 7.91
CA GLU A 140 -23.66 18.72 6.90
C GLU A 140 -23.33 20.16 6.49
N ASP A 141 -22.69 20.90 7.39
CA ASP A 141 -22.23 22.28 7.18
C ASP A 141 -20.87 22.37 6.48
N PHE A 142 -20.16 21.23 6.29
CA PHE A 142 -18.86 21.21 5.64
C PHE A 142 -18.97 21.19 4.10
N ILE A 143 -18.53 22.26 3.45
CA ILE A 143 -18.48 22.35 1.99
C ILE A 143 -17.14 21.80 1.48
N GLN A 144 -17.15 20.59 0.98
CA GLN A 144 -15.96 19.93 0.46
C GLN A 144 -15.56 20.52 -0.90
N LYS A 145 -14.39 21.17 -0.98
CA LYS A 145 -13.84 21.74 -2.22
C LYS A 145 -13.46 20.69 -3.24
N SER A 146 -12.90 19.56 -2.78
CA SER A 146 -12.47 18.44 -3.62
C SER A 146 -12.55 17.14 -2.86
N LYS A 147 -12.76 16.03 -3.57
CA LYS A 147 -12.83 14.71 -2.97
C LYS A 147 -11.47 14.29 -2.43
N ALA A 148 -11.41 13.96 -1.15
CA ALA A 148 -10.20 13.44 -0.52
C ALA A 148 -9.91 12.01 -0.99
N LYS A 149 -8.63 11.62 -1.06
CA LYS A 149 -8.20 10.31 -1.57
C LYS A 149 -6.95 9.83 -0.83
N CYS A 150 -7.02 9.72 0.50
CA CYS A 150 -5.86 9.33 1.28
C CYS A 150 -5.86 7.86 1.71
N TRP A 151 -6.98 7.32 2.04
CA TRP A 151 -7.09 5.93 2.49
C TRP A 151 -7.74 5.03 1.43
N PRO A 152 -7.25 3.79 1.23
CA PRO A 152 -6.02 3.18 1.74
C PRO A 152 -4.75 3.75 1.08
N ALA A 153 -3.59 3.53 1.73
CA ALA A 153 -2.31 4.07 1.25
C ALA A 153 -1.87 3.43 -0.09
N GLY A 154 -1.87 4.22 -1.16
CA GLY A 154 -1.55 3.73 -2.50
C GLY A 154 -0.09 3.33 -2.70
N HIS A 155 0.86 4.05 -2.09
CA HIS A 155 2.29 3.74 -2.20
C HIS A 155 2.64 2.43 -1.48
N ALA A 156 2.15 2.28 -0.26
CA ALA A 156 2.28 1.05 0.52
C ALA A 156 1.76 -0.18 -0.26
N SER A 157 0.66 -0.03 -0.99
CA SER A 157 0.09 -1.13 -1.77
C SER A 157 1.03 -1.66 -2.85
N GLY A 158 1.81 -0.78 -3.48
CA GLY A 158 2.83 -1.17 -4.46
C GLY A 158 3.95 -2.00 -3.85
N GLY A 159 4.48 -1.56 -2.71
CA GLY A 159 5.49 -2.32 -1.96
C GLY A 159 4.95 -3.67 -1.48
N PHE A 160 3.77 -3.69 -0.87
CA PHE A 160 3.14 -4.94 -0.41
C PHE A 160 2.75 -5.89 -1.56
N ALA A 161 2.49 -5.40 -2.77
CA ALA A 161 2.29 -6.26 -3.93
C ALA A 161 3.52 -7.16 -4.22
N LEU A 162 4.72 -6.70 -3.86
CA LEU A 162 5.96 -7.47 -3.99
C LEU A 162 6.07 -8.63 -2.99
N MET A 163 5.18 -8.77 -2.00
CA MET A 163 5.12 -9.98 -1.16
C MET A 163 4.91 -11.24 -2.01
N ALA A 164 4.39 -11.09 -3.23
CA ALA A 164 4.30 -12.15 -4.22
C ALA A 164 5.67 -12.74 -4.63
N LEU A 165 6.80 -12.08 -4.32
CA LEU A 165 8.16 -12.61 -4.44
C LEU A 165 8.34 -13.91 -3.64
N PHE A 166 7.57 -14.11 -2.59
CA PHE A 166 7.53 -15.38 -1.87
C PHE A 166 7.25 -16.57 -2.80
N PHE A 167 6.35 -16.41 -3.75
CA PHE A 167 5.99 -17.47 -4.71
C PHE A 167 6.98 -17.57 -5.89
N PHE A 168 7.79 -16.55 -6.10
CA PHE A 168 8.83 -16.54 -7.13
C PHE A 168 10.06 -17.30 -6.66
N PHE A 169 10.52 -17.07 -5.43
CA PHE A 169 11.71 -17.73 -4.91
C PHE A 169 11.40 -19.17 -4.46
N LYS A 170 12.29 -20.12 -4.82
CA LYS A 170 12.19 -21.53 -4.41
C LYS A 170 12.92 -21.82 -3.11
N ASN A 171 13.97 -21.04 -2.82
CA ASN A 171 14.78 -21.22 -1.61
C ASN A 171 14.13 -20.47 -0.44
N PRO A 172 13.88 -21.11 0.71
CA PRO A 172 13.27 -20.46 1.90
C PRO A 172 14.00 -19.20 2.37
N ARG A 173 15.32 -19.18 2.28
CA ARG A 173 16.13 -18.00 2.61
C ARG A 173 15.80 -16.81 1.71
N ASN A 174 15.68 -17.03 0.40
CA ASN A 174 15.36 -15.99 -0.57
C ASN A 174 13.90 -15.54 -0.44
N GLN A 175 12.98 -16.46 -0.11
CA GLN A 175 11.59 -16.16 0.22
C GLN A 175 11.51 -15.19 1.39
N PHE A 176 12.26 -15.47 2.46
CA PHE A 176 12.32 -14.62 3.65
C PHE A 176 12.85 -13.21 3.32
N PHE A 177 13.97 -13.11 2.60
CA PHE A 177 14.51 -11.80 2.18
C PHE A 177 13.57 -11.07 1.23
N GLY A 178 12.89 -11.76 0.33
CA GLY A 178 11.88 -11.18 -0.55
C GLY A 178 10.71 -10.58 0.23
N LEU A 179 10.23 -11.27 1.27
CA LEU A 179 9.18 -10.77 2.16
C LEU A 179 9.64 -9.53 2.95
N ILE A 180 10.82 -9.58 3.57
CA ILE A 180 11.37 -8.43 4.31
C ILE A 180 11.50 -7.23 3.38
N GLY A 181 12.08 -7.40 2.19
CA GLY A 181 12.21 -6.32 1.21
C GLY A 181 10.85 -5.73 0.80
N ALA A 182 9.85 -6.58 0.56
CA ALA A 182 8.49 -6.13 0.23
C ALA A 182 7.83 -5.35 1.39
N ILE A 183 7.98 -5.83 2.62
CA ILE A 183 7.45 -5.15 3.81
C ILE A 183 8.15 -3.80 3.99
N THR A 184 9.47 -3.74 3.87
CA THR A 184 10.23 -2.49 3.99
C THR A 184 9.79 -1.47 2.95
N LEU A 185 9.62 -1.90 1.68
CA LEU A 185 9.13 -1.03 0.60
C LEU A 185 7.66 -0.65 0.75
N GLY A 186 6.86 -1.48 1.41
CA GLY A 186 5.46 -1.14 1.71
C GLY A 186 5.31 -0.19 2.89
N TRP A 187 6.32 -0.11 3.76
CA TRP A 187 6.34 0.77 4.93
C TRP A 187 6.95 2.14 4.64
N SER A 188 7.77 2.27 3.59
CA SER A 188 8.37 3.55 3.17
C SER A 188 7.34 4.45 2.46
#